data_8b5d54efb91ae84a12f8f8118b361106
#
_entry.id   8b5d54efb91ae84a12f8f8118b361106
#
_cell.length_a   1.000
_cell.length_b   1.000
_cell.length_c   1.000
_cell.angle_alpha   90.00
_cell.angle_beta   90.00
_cell.angle_gamma   90.00
#
_symmetry.space_group_name_H-M   'P 1'
#
loop_
_entity.id
_entity.type
_entity.pdbx_description
1 polymer ?
#
loop_
_entity_poly.entity_id
_entity_poly.type
_entity_poly.pdbx_seq_one_letter_code
_entity_poly.pdbx_strand_id
1 'polypeptide(L)'
;MLRQIVPVFFTLDIPATLAYYTEELGFQCMGTWMDPPQYAIIARDGQVIHFRCAEPPDANPDKYADELLDAYLVVDDADALFGEYAARGVEFTRELGNSPWQKREFVVKDRDGRLLAFGADVQH
;
A
#
# COMPACT_ATOMS: atom_id res chain seq x y z
N MET A 1 6.17 -24.61 8.90
CA MET A 1 6.58 -23.29 9.40
C MET A 1 6.20 -22.22 8.40
N LEU A 2 5.61 -21.14 8.88
CA LEU A 2 5.32 -20.00 8.04
C LEU A 2 6.62 -19.28 7.68
N ARG A 3 6.73 -18.84 6.43
CA ARG A 3 7.89 -18.06 5.96
C ARG A 3 7.50 -16.65 5.55
N GLN A 4 6.28 -16.48 5.10
CA GLN A 4 5.85 -15.21 4.55
C GLN A 4 4.33 -15.16 4.49
N ILE A 5 3.78 -13.98 4.69
CA ILE A 5 2.39 -13.69 4.40
C ILE A 5 2.40 -12.74 3.22
N VAL A 6 1.70 -13.09 2.15
CA VAL A 6 1.64 -12.28 0.94
C VAL A 6 0.20 -11.88 0.69
N PRO A 7 -0.13 -10.59 0.81
CA PRO A 7 -1.45 -10.13 0.41
C PRO A 7 -1.61 -10.23 -1.11
N VAL A 8 -2.80 -10.59 -1.55
CA VAL A 8 -3.16 -10.61 -2.97
C VAL A 8 -4.31 -9.62 -3.16
N PHE A 9 -4.03 -8.55 -3.87
CA PHE A 9 -5.02 -7.51 -4.16
C PHE A 9 -5.56 -7.68 -5.58
N PHE A 10 -6.83 -7.41 -5.76
CA PHE A 10 -7.48 -7.49 -7.07
C PHE A 10 -7.51 -6.09 -7.70
N THR A 11 -7.24 -6.04 -9.00
CA THR A 11 -7.31 -4.80 -9.78
C THR A 11 -7.72 -5.15 -11.21
N LEU A 12 -8.52 -4.29 -11.82
CA LEU A 12 -8.92 -4.49 -13.22
C LEU A 12 -7.87 -3.97 -14.20
N ASP A 13 -6.89 -3.21 -13.72
CA ASP A 13 -5.86 -2.60 -14.57
C ASP A 13 -4.48 -2.82 -13.95
N ILE A 14 -3.89 -3.97 -14.25
CA ILE A 14 -2.55 -4.32 -13.74
C ILE A 14 -1.51 -3.27 -14.14
N PRO A 15 -1.41 -2.83 -15.43
CA PRO A 15 -0.39 -1.84 -15.77
C PRO A 15 -0.50 -0.53 -14.99
N ALA A 16 -1.70 0.00 -14.81
CA ALA A 16 -1.89 1.26 -14.09
C ALA A 16 -1.58 1.10 -12.59
N THR A 17 -1.97 -0.01 -12.00
CA THR A 17 -1.67 -0.31 -10.59
C THR A 17 -0.16 -0.48 -10.38
N LEU A 18 0.53 -1.17 -11.30
CA LEU A 18 1.99 -1.30 -11.24
C LEU A 18 2.67 0.07 -11.34
N ALA A 19 2.21 0.93 -12.25
CA ALA A 19 2.78 2.28 -12.39
C ALA A 19 2.66 3.05 -11.07
N TYR A 20 1.51 2.98 -10.43
CA TYR A 20 1.29 3.65 -9.14
C TYR A 20 2.26 3.13 -8.07
N TYR A 21 2.33 1.81 -7.88
CA TYR A 21 3.15 1.24 -6.82
C TYR A 21 4.64 1.40 -7.07
N THR A 22 5.08 1.39 -8.34
CA THR A 22 6.50 1.55 -8.64
C THR A 22 6.93 3.01 -8.66
N GLU A 23 6.15 3.89 -9.27
CA GLU A 23 6.53 5.30 -9.44
C GLU A 23 6.24 6.13 -8.20
N GLU A 24 5.14 5.86 -7.51
CA GLU A 24 4.73 6.66 -6.34
C GLU A 24 5.10 6.02 -5.02
N LEU A 25 4.91 4.70 -4.85
CA LEU A 25 5.19 4.04 -3.57
C LEU A 25 6.57 3.39 -3.49
N GLY A 26 7.35 3.43 -4.57
CA GLY A 26 8.75 2.99 -4.55
C GLY A 26 8.94 1.49 -4.52
N PHE A 27 7.94 0.70 -4.92
CA PHE A 27 8.08 -0.74 -5.09
C PHE A 27 8.76 -1.06 -6.41
N GLN A 28 9.28 -2.28 -6.51
CA GLN A 28 9.88 -2.81 -7.73
C GLN A 28 8.99 -3.92 -8.27
N CYS A 29 8.72 -3.89 -9.58
CA CYS A 29 8.01 -5.00 -10.23
C CYS A 29 8.94 -6.18 -10.37
N MET A 30 8.56 -7.31 -9.78
CA MET A 30 9.35 -8.55 -9.82
C MET A 30 8.94 -9.44 -10.98
N GLY A 31 7.76 -9.23 -11.54
CA GLY A 31 7.31 -9.98 -12.69
C GLY A 31 5.83 -9.82 -12.95
N THR A 32 5.45 -10.11 -14.20
CA THR A 32 4.05 -10.16 -14.63
C THR A 32 3.86 -11.46 -15.42
N TRP A 33 2.62 -11.92 -15.47
CA TRP A 33 2.25 -13.14 -16.19
C TRP A 33 1.11 -12.88 -17.14
N MET A 34 1.22 -13.42 -18.34
CA MET A 34 0.30 -13.31 -19.46
C MET A 34 0.33 -11.92 -20.13
N ASP A 35 -0.21 -11.84 -21.33
CA ASP A 35 -0.30 -10.61 -22.11
C ASP A 35 -1.71 -10.53 -22.75
N PRO A 36 -2.57 -9.59 -22.31
CA PRO A 36 -2.31 -8.59 -21.26
C PRO A 36 -2.09 -9.24 -19.89
N PRO A 37 -1.38 -8.56 -18.96
CA PRO A 37 -1.02 -9.17 -17.69
C PRO A 37 -2.25 -9.47 -16.84
N GLN A 38 -2.29 -10.68 -16.25
CA GLN A 38 -3.37 -11.15 -15.37
C GLN A 38 -2.89 -11.28 -13.93
N TYR A 39 -1.58 -11.22 -13.70
CA TYR A 39 -0.98 -11.37 -12.38
C TYR A 39 0.34 -10.59 -12.34
N ALA A 40 0.64 -10.04 -11.17
CA ALA A 40 1.89 -9.32 -10.97
C ALA A 40 2.40 -9.48 -9.55
N ILE A 41 3.71 -9.38 -9.38
CA ILE A 41 4.38 -9.41 -8.08
C ILE A 41 5.23 -8.15 -7.97
N ILE A 42 5.10 -7.44 -6.85
CA ILE A 42 5.93 -6.28 -6.52
C ILE A 42 6.59 -6.52 -5.18
N ALA A 43 7.73 -5.85 -4.95
CA ALA A 43 8.45 -5.94 -3.70
C ALA A 43 9.14 -4.62 -3.35
N ARG A 44 9.23 -4.33 -2.06
CA ARG A 44 10.04 -3.26 -1.50
C ARG A 44 10.59 -3.75 -0.17
N ASP A 45 11.91 -3.59 0.03
CA ASP A 45 12.60 -3.98 1.28
C ASP A 45 12.31 -5.44 1.68
N GLY A 46 12.20 -6.33 0.69
CA GLY A 46 11.93 -7.75 0.92
C GLY A 46 10.47 -8.08 1.20
N GLN A 47 9.59 -7.08 1.25
CA GLN A 47 8.17 -7.29 1.45
C GLN A 47 7.44 -7.36 0.11
N VAL A 48 6.51 -8.28 -0.02
CA VAL A 48 5.93 -8.67 -1.31
C VAL A 48 4.42 -8.47 -1.29
N ILE A 49 3.89 -7.95 -2.39
CA ILE A 49 2.45 -7.87 -2.65
C ILE A 49 2.21 -8.49 -4.02
N HIS A 50 1.14 -9.29 -4.14
CA HIS A 50 0.69 -9.82 -5.42
C HIS A 50 -0.56 -9.08 -5.87
N PHE A 51 -0.71 -8.94 -7.18
CA PHE A 51 -1.93 -8.42 -7.80
C PHE A 51 -2.48 -9.46 -8.77
N ARG A 52 -3.79 -9.62 -8.74
CA ARG A 52 -4.52 -10.44 -9.70
C ARG A 52 -5.50 -9.57 -10.47
N CYS A 53 -5.58 -9.77 -11.79
CA CYS A 53 -6.59 -9.09 -12.60
C CYS A 53 -7.95 -9.73 -12.32
N ALA A 54 -8.75 -9.04 -11.54
CA ALA A 54 -10.09 -9.45 -11.16
C ALA A 54 -10.83 -8.24 -10.62
N GLU A 55 -12.15 -8.29 -10.66
CA GLU A 55 -12.96 -7.23 -10.09
C GLU A 55 -12.78 -7.21 -8.56
N PRO A 56 -12.42 -6.05 -7.96
CA PRO A 56 -12.31 -5.96 -6.52
C PRO A 56 -13.67 -6.19 -5.87
N PRO A 57 -13.72 -6.73 -4.65
CA PRO A 57 -14.97 -6.82 -3.92
C PRO A 57 -15.54 -5.42 -3.64
N ASP A 58 -16.84 -5.34 -3.50
CA ASP A 58 -17.51 -4.09 -3.16
C ASP A 58 -16.92 -3.52 -1.86
N ALA A 59 -16.59 -2.23 -1.88
CA ALA A 59 -16.07 -1.58 -0.70
C ALA A 59 -17.16 -1.45 0.37
N ASN A 60 -16.77 -1.63 1.63
CA ASN A 60 -17.66 -1.34 2.74
C ASN A 60 -18.06 0.15 2.67
N PRO A 61 -19.35 0.50 2.79
CA PRO A 61 -19.78 1.90 2.73
C PRO A 61 -19.09 2.81 3.74
N ASP A 62 -18.64 2.25 4.86
CA ASP A 62 -18.00 3.00 5.95
C ASP A 62 -16.46 3.02 5.83
N LYS A 63 -15.93 2.53 4.72
CA LYS A 63 -14.47 2.34 4.56
C LYS A 63 -13.67 3.60 4.88
N TYR A 64 -14.06 4.73 4.31
CA TYR A 64 -13.28 5.96 4.48
C TYR A 64 -13.65 6.70 5.76
N ALA A 65 -14.91 6.68 6.16
CA ALA A 65 -15.35 7.32 7.40
C ALA A 65 -14.75 6.64 8.64
N ASP A 66 -14.66 5.30 8.61
CA ASP A 66 -14.17 4.52 9.74
C ASP A 66 -12.71 4.06 9.55
N GLU A 67 -12.05 4.50 8.48
CA GLU A 67 -10.65 4.16 8.16
C GLU A 67 -10.42 2.64 8.20
N LEU A 68 -11.18 1.91 7.38
CA LEU A 68 -11.04 0.46 7.30
C LEU A 68 -9.85 0.11 6.40
N LEU A 69 -8.75 -0.27 7.03
CA LEU A 69 -7.49 -0.49 6.34
C LEU A 69 -7.47 -1.81 5.58
N ASP A 70 -6.85 -1.80 4.41
CA ASP A 70 -6.57 -3.02 3.64
C ASP A 70 -5.24 -3.65 4.04
N ALA A 71 -4.28 -2.84 4.50
CA ALA A 71 -3.01 -3.32 5.01
C ALA A 71 -2.40 -2.31 5.97
N TYR A 72 -1.63 -2.80 6.92
CA TYR A 72 -0.81 -2.00 7.82
C TYR A 72 0.65 -2.38 7.60
N LEU A 73 1.46 -1.43 7.18
CA LEU A 73 2.87 -1.65 6.88
C LEU A 73 3.71 -1.03 7.99
N VAL A 74 4.52 -1.86 8.64
CA VAL A 74 5.41 -1.42 9.71
C VAL A 74 6.70 -0.93 9.06
N VAL A 75 7.12 0.28 9.40
CA VAL A 75 8.31 0.92 8.82
C VAL A 75 9.25 1.39 9.93
N ASP A 76 10.51 1.60 9.58
CA ASP A 76 11.51 2.07 10.55
C ASP A 76 11.40 3.57 10.79
N ASP A 77 11.12 4.35 9.74
CA ASP A 77 11.12 5.80 9.79
C ASP A 77 9.93 6.34 8.98
N ALA A 78 8.84 6.58 9.69
CA ALA A 78 7.61 7.06 9.08
C ALA A 78 7.77 8.49 8.55
N ASP A 79 8.55 9.33 9.23
CA ASP A 79 8.80 10.71 8.78
C ASP A 79 9.51 10.75 7.44
N ALA A 80 10.55 9.95 7.28
CA ALA A 80 11.32 9.88 6.02
C ALA A 80 10.45 9.38 4.88
N LEU A 81 9.67 8.31 5.12
CA LEU A 81 8.82 7.74 4.09
C LEU A 81 7.69 8.69 3.71
N PHE A 82 7.09 9.37 4.69
CA PHE A 82 6.08 10.39 4.41
C PHE A 82 6.63 11.48 3.51
N GLY A 83 7.85 11.96 3.80
CA GLY A 83 8.51 12.96 2.96
C GLY A 83 8.74 12.48 1.53
N GLU A 84 9.17 11.24 1.37
CA GLU A 84 9.34 10.62 0.06
C GLU A 84 8.00 10.59 -0.72
N TYR A 85 6.94 10.15 -0.08
CA TYR A 85 5.63 10.04 -0.72
C TYR A 85 5.00 11.39 -1.00
N ALA A 86 5.14 12.35 -0.10
CA ALA A 86 4.65 13.71 -0.31
C ALA A 86 5.33 14.35 -1.53
N ALA A 87 6.64 14.14 -1.69
CA ALA A 87 7.39 14.66 -2.83
C ALA A 87 6.93 14.04 -4.16
N ARG A 88 6.38 12.85 -4.13
CA ARG A 88 5.88 12.14 -5.33
C ARG A 88 4.39 12.40 -5.61
N GLY A 89 3.72 13.19 -4.78
CA GLY A 89 2.31 13.52 -4.97
C GLY A 89 1.34 12.42 -4.57
N VAL A 90 1.74 11.52 -3.68
CA VAL A 90 0.86 10.47 -3.15
C VAL A 90 -0.33 11.07 -2.44
N GLU A 91 -1.53 10.50 -2.63
CA GLU A 91 -2.74 10.93 -1.95
C GLU A 91 -2.79 10.32 -0.54
N PHE A 92 -2.90 11.19 0.47
CA PHE A 92 -3.05 10.77 1.85
C PHE A 92 -4.49 10.98 2.31
N THR A 93 -5.06 9.99 3.00
CA THR A 93 -6.34 10.19 3.70
C THR A 93 -6.12 10.64 5.14
N ARG A 94 -4.93 10.34 5.69
CA ARG A 94 -4.52 10.85 6.99
C ARG A 94 -3.03 11.17 6.92
N GLU A 95 -2.68 12.42 7.19
CA GLU A 95 -1.28 12.85 7.14
C GLU A 95 -0.50 12.36 8.36
N LEU A 96 0.82 12.49 8.29
CA LEU A 96 1.73 12.04 9.33
C LEU A 96 1.38 12.64 10.69
N GLY A 97 1.26 11.80 11.69
CA GLY A 97 0.96 12.20 13.05
C GLY A 97 1.13 11.04 14.03
N ASN A 98 1.08 11.37 15.32
CA ASN A 98 1.14 10.36 16.36
C ASN A 98 -0.28 9.87 16.66
N SER A 99 -0.45 8.55 16.70
CA SER A 99 -1.71 7.94 17.08
C SER A 99 -1.84 7.81 18.59
N PRO A 100 -3.08 7.65 19.13
CA PRO A 100 -3.26 7.39 20.55
C PRO A 100 -2.59 6.11 21.05
N TRP A 101 -2.29 5.17 20.14
CA TRP A 101 -1.65 3.88 20.46
C TRP A 101 -0.14 3.91 20.26
N GLN A 102 0.47 5.10 20.32
CA GLN A 102 1.93 5.29 20.33
C GLN A 102 2.61 4.91 19.00
N LYS A 103 1.95 5.14 17.88
CA LYS A 103 2.52 4.97 16.55
C LYS A 103 2.65 6.30 15.84
N ARG A 104 3.75 6.47 15.13
CA ARG A 104 3.96 7.58 14.19
C ARG A 104 3.54 7.09 12.83
N GLU A 105 2.40 7.56 12.29
CA GLU A 105 1.82 6.92 11.11
C GLU A 105 1.09 7.87 10.19
N PHE A 106 0.87 7.42 8.97
CA PHE A 106 0.05 8.08 7.97
C PHE A 106 -0.70 7.02 7.16
N VAL A 107 -1.74 7.43 6.43
CA VAL A 107 -2.56 6.54 5.62
C VAL A 107 -2.59 7.03 4.18
N VAL A 108 -2.30 6.13 3.26
CA VAL A 108 -2.30 6.34 1.82
C VAL A 108 -3.57 5.74 1.22
N LYS A 109 -4.14 6.44 0.26
CA LYS A 109 -5.20 5.89 -0.60
C LYS A 109 -4.57 5.57 -1.95
N ASP A 110 -4.54 4.28 -2.30
CA ASP A 110 -3.94 3.90 -3.57
C ASP A 110 -4.88 4.17 -4.74
N ARG A 111 -4.41 3.85 -5.94
CA ARG A 111 -5.14 4.09 -7.18
C ARG A 111 -6.52 3.40 -7.21
N ASP A 112 -6.63 2.23 -6.58
CA ASP A 112 -7.87 1.46 -6.55
C ASP A 112 -8.73 1.74 -5.32
N GLY A 113 -8.34 2.71 -4.51
CA GLY A 113 -9.09 3.10 -3.32
C GLY A 113 -8.76 2.31 -2.07
N ARG A 114 -7.70 1.50 -2.08
CA ARG A 114 -7.25 0.78 -0.88
C ARG A 114 -6.64 1.76 0.10
N LEU A 115 -6.86 1.51 1.38
CA LEU A 115 -6.23 2.27 2.46
C LEU A 115 -5.06 1.48 3.02
N LEU A 116 -3.87 2.06 2.88
CA LEU A 116 -2.62 1.47 3.37
C LEU A 116 -2.06 2.37 4.46
N ALA A 117 -1.99 1.86 5.69
CA ALA A 117 -1.35 2.59 6.77
C ALA A 117 0.13 2.22 6.83
N PHE A 118 0.97 3.22 7.09
CA PHE A 118 2.41 3.07 7.31
C PHE A 118 2.72 3.61 8.69
N GLY A 119 3.33 2.79 9.54
CA GLY A 119 3.55 3.19 10.91
C GLY A 119 4.84 2.68 11.52
N ALA A 120 5.41 3.49 12.41
CA ALA A 120 6.59 3.18 13.20
C ALA A 120 6.29 3.50 14.66
N ASP A 121 7.08 2.90 15.57
CA ASP A 121 6.97 3.27 16.97
C ASP A 121 7.36 4.73 17.17
N VAL A 122 6.65 5.41 18.08
CA VAL A 122 7.01 6.78 18.43
C VAL A 122 8.37 6.78 19.11
N GLN A 123 9.26 7.65 18.61
CA GLN A 123 10.59 7.85 19.19
C GLN A 123 10.47 8.74 20.43
N HIS A 124 11.08 8.29 21.53
CA HIS A 124 11.10 9.04 22.79
C HIS A 124 12.48 9.63 23.07
#